data_2d03b29c7abc6b7f74623d94ebeeec11
#
_entry.id   2d03b29c7abc6b7f74623d94ebeeec11
#
_cell.length_a   1.000
_cell.length_b   1.000
_cell.length_c   1.000
_cell.angle_alpha   90.00
_cell.angle_beta   90.00
_cell.angle_gamma   90.00
#
_symmetry.space_group_name_H-M   'P 1'
#
loop_
_entity.id
_entity.type
_entity.pdbx_description
1 polymer ?
#
loop_
_entity_poly.entity_id
_entity_poly.type
_entity_poly.pdbx_seq_one_letter_code
_entity_poly.pdbx_strand_id
1 'polypeptide(L)'
;MSITKKNFERRIRSVGLGCVLPILIVVAALYGVFKFAEYRFHINHMPADLDVTGILFSNERNWGSILLPLPGDNEAGVLMYGLSEAIARRISDEGLDFFLRPENVERRVGRQRTHSEWHETPMGITLSDHLNQFGFGIKIDPAVEALVDDAISKPGSFYSRGRTGVVIVLPKVKRAIFAYAG
;
A
#
# COMPACT_ATOMS: atom_id res chain seq x y z
N MET A 1 7.20 52.37 -37.17
CA MET A 1 7.37 52.23 -35.70
C MET A 1 6.70 50.99 -35.09
N SER A 2 6.43 49.93 -35.91
CA SER A 2 5.66 48.71 -35.50
C SER A 2 6.52 47.47 -35.21
N ILE A 3 7.80 47.47 -35.60
CA ILE A 3 8.67 46.28 -35.53
C ILE A 3 9.21 46.02 -34.07
N THR A 4 9.31 47.07 -33.27
CA THR A 4 9.85 46.98 -31.91
C THR A 4 8.92 46.26 -30.91
N LYS A 5 7.60 46.41 -31.06
CA LYS A 5 6.59 45.80 -30.16
C LYS A 5 6.53 44.28 -30.31
N LYS A 6 6.58 43.79 -31.56
CA LYS A 6 6.50 42.35 -31.90
C LYS A 6 7.77 41.59 -31.43
N ASN A 7 8.92 42.23 -31.48
CA ASN A 7 10.17 41.65 -30.98
C ASN A 7 10.26 41.65 -29.46
N PHE A 8 9.63 42.60 -28.78
CA PHE A 8 9.54 42.67 -27.33
C PHE A 8 8.60 41.56 -26.79
N GLU A 9 7.45 41.38 -27.41
CA GLU A 9 6.50 40.29 -27.04
C GLU A 9 7.07 38.90 -27.28
N ARG A 10 7.83 38.67 -28.36
CA ARG A 10 8.57 37.42 -28.60
C ARG A 10 9.65 37.16 -27.54
N ARG A 11 10.40 38.18 -27.12
CA ARG A 11 11.41 38.03 -26.05
C ARG A 11 10.79 37.74 -24.70
N ILE A 12 9.68 38.35 -24.32
CA ILE A 12 8.99 38.06 -23.06
C ILE A 12 8.47 36.63 -23.07
N ARG A 13 7.88 36.14 -24.17
CA ARG A 13 7.40 34.76 -24.31
C ARG A 13 8.55 33.75 -24.23
N SER A 14 9.68 34.00 -24.87
CA SER A 14 10.86 33.10 -24.84
C SER A 14 11.53 33.04 -23.49
N VAL A 15 11.65 34.17 -22.77
CA VAL A 15 12.19 34.22 -21.42
C VAL A 15 11.25 33.59 -20.42
N GLY A 16 9.92 33.79 -20.53
CA GLY A 16 8.93 33.16 -19.69
C GLY A 16 8.92 31.64 -19.85
N LEU A 17 8.95 31.12 -21.08
CA LEU A 17 9.05 29.68 -21.32
C LEU A 17 10.38 29.07 -20.84
N GLY A 18 11.47 29.82 -20.98
CA GLY A 18 12.81 29.38 -20.56
C GLY A 18 12.95 29.19 -19.05
N CYS A 19 12.19 29.92 -18.24
CA CYS A 19 12.20 29.78 -16.77
C CYS A 19 11.12 28.81 -16.26
N VAL A 20 9.96 28.73 -16.90
CA VAL A 20 8.84 27.90 -16.47
C VAL A 20 9.14 26.41 -16.69
N LEU A 21 9.73 26.06 -17.83
CA LEU A 21 10.01 24.64 -18.14
C LEU A 21 10.94 23.96 -17.13
N PRO A 22 12.10 24.52 -16.74
CA PRO A 22 12.94 23.89 -15.72
C PRO A 22 12.25 23.79 -14.35
N ILE A 23 11.42 24.76 -13.97
CA ILE A 23 10.64 24.69 -12.72
C ILE A 23 9.66 23.52 -12.78
N LEU A 24 8.93 23.36 -13.88
CA LEU A 24 8.01 22.24 -14.06
C LEU A 24 8.74 20.88 -14.01
N ILE A 25 9.91 20.78 -14.62
CA ILE A 25 10.73 19.55 -14.56
C ILE A 25 11.16 19.25 -13.13
N VAL A 26 11.60 20.24 -12.37
CA VAL A 26 11.98 20.06 -10.97
C VAL A 26 10.78 19.63 -10.12
N VAL A 27 9.63 20.29 -10.29
CA VAL A 27 8.39 19.90 -9.57
C VAL A 27 7.97 18.48 -9.92
N ALA A 28 8.00 18.10 -11.20
CA ALA A 28 7.67 16.75 -11.64
C ALA A 28 8.65 15.71 -11.08
N ALA A 29 9.94 16.02 -11.04
CA ALA A 29 10.96 15.14 -10.46
C ALA A 29 10.75 14.96 -8.94
N LEU A 30 10.52 16.05 -8.21
CA LEU A 30 10.23 16.00 -6.77
C LEU A 30 8.96 15.20 -6.48
N TYR A 31 7.91 15.39 -7.27
CA TYR A 31 6.68 14.60 -7.17
C TYR A 31 6.93 13.11 -7.44
N GLY A 32 7.75 12.79 -8.46
CA GLY A 32 8.14 11.42 -8.76
C GLY A 32 8.92 10.75 -7.62
N VAL A 33 9.87 11.48 -7.03
CA VAL A 33 10.63 11.00 -5.86
C VAL A 33 9.70 10.77 -4.66
N PHE A 34 8.79 11.70 -4.40
CA PHE A 34 7.79 11.55 -3.33
C PHE A 34 6.92 10.31 -3.54
N LYS A 35 6.35 10.13 -4.73
CA LYS A 35 5.52 8.95 -5.06
C LYS A 35 6.30 7.64 -5.00
N PHE A 36 7.56 7.65 -5.38
CA PHE A 36 8.43 6.47 -5.22
C PHE A 36 8.69 6.14 -3.75
N ALA A 37 8.94 7.16 -2.92
CA ALA A 37 9.13 6.98 -1.48
C ALA A 37 7.86 6.43 -0.80
N GLU A 38 6.68 6.97 -1.14
CA GLU A 38 5.37 6.49 -0.69
C GLU A 38 5.15 5.02 -1.09
N TYR A 39 5.38 4.67 -2.36
CA TYR A 39 5.29 3.30 -2.84
C TYR A 39 6.22 2.34 -2.06
N ARG A 40 7.49 2.76 -1.86
CA ARG A 40 8.46 1.96 -1.09
C ARG A 40 8.06 1.82 0.37
N PHE A 41 7.48 2.86 0.95
CA PHE A 41 6.95 2.82 2.31
C PHE A 41 5.85 1.75 2.43
N HIS A 42 4.86 1.74 1.55
CA HIS A 42 3.78 0.75 1.56
C HIS A 42 4.28 -0.68 1.33
N ILE A 43 5.17 -0.89 0.36
CA ILE A 43 5.77 -2.23 0.14
C ILE A 43 6.54 -2.72 1.39
N ASN A 44 7.24 -1.83 2.08
CA ASN A 44 8.02 -2.18 3.27
C ASN A 44 7.14 -2.54 4.48
N HIS A 45 5.85 -2.22 4.49
CA HIS A 45 4.91 -2.65 5.52
C HIS A 45 4.56 -4.14 5.41
N MET A 46 4.73 -4.72 4.24
CA MET A 46 4.46 -6.13 4.04
C MET A 46 5.63 -7.00 4.55
N PRO A 47 5.34 -8.14 5.20
CA PRO A 47 6.36 -9.11 5.56
C PRO A 47 7.22 -9.49 4.35
N ALA A 48 8.55 -9.48 4.51
CA ALA A 48 9.48 -9.69 3.42
C ALA A 48 9.43 -11.10 2.81
N ASP A 49 8.94 -12.06 3.56
CA ASP A 49 8.74 -13.44 3.14
C ASP A 49 7.60 -13.61 2.14
N LEU A 50 6.66 -12.66 2.08
CA LEU A 50 5.57 -12.68 1.10
C LEU A 50 6.01 -12.27 -0.31
N ASP A 51 7.15 -11.61 -0.46
CA ASP A 51 7.71 -11.18 -1.74
C ASP A 51 6.64 -10.59 -2.68
N VAL A 52 5.93 -9.57 -2.18
CA VAL A 52 4.81 -8.95 -2.89
C VAL A 52 5.27 -8.29 -4.19
N THR A 53 4.52 -8.46 -5.26
CA THR A 53 4.88 -8.00 -6.60
C THR A 53 4.53 -6.54 -6.86
N GLY A 54 3.63 -5.97 -6.09
CA GLY A 54 3.22 -4.56 -6.22
C GLY A 54 1.86 -4.30 -5.59
N ILE A 55 1.48 -3.02 -5.54
CA ILE A 55 0.19 -2.56 -5.03
C ILE A 55 -0.84 -2.61 -6.17
N LEU A 56 -1.94 -3.32 -5.97
CA LEU A 56 -3.02 -3.50 -6.93
C LEU A 56 -4.24 -2.64 -6.61
N PHE A 57 -4.41 -2.31 -5.33
CA PHE A 57 -5.49 -1.45 -4.85
C PHE A 57 -5.00 -0.73 -3.58
N SER A 58 -5.39 0.52 -3.44
CA SER A 58 -5.16 1.34 -2.24
C SER A 58 -6.40 2.18 -2.00
N ASN A 59 -6.90 2.13 -0.78
CA ASN A 59 -7.92 3.03 -0.28
C ASN A 59 -7.54 3.42 1.15
N GLU A 60 -7.13 4.66 1.30
CA GLU A 60 -6.58 5.19 2.53
C GLU A 60 -7.26 6.52 2.88
N ARG A 61 -7.58 6.69 4.14
CA ARG A 61 -8.08 7.96 4.68
C ARG A 61 -6.96 8.65 5.42
N ASN A 62 -6.51 9.75 4.85
CA ASN A 62 -5.49 10.59 5.43
C ASN A 62 -6.14 11.75 6.20
N TRP A 63 -5.89 11.87 7.50
CA TRP A 63 -6.35 12.97 8.34
C TRP A 63 -5.25 14.01 8.56
N GLY A 64 -4.07 13.77 8.05
CA GLY A 64 -2.92 14.65 8.15
C GLY A 64 -3.03 15.92 7.30
N SER A 65 -1.95 16.61 7.13
CA SER A 65 -1.84 17.88 6.45
C SER A 65 -2.49 17.91 5.06
N ILE A 66 -3.42 18.83 4.86
CA ILE A 66 -4.07 19.12 3.56
C ILE A 66 -3.03 19.51 2.48
N LEU A 67 -1.86 20.01 2.88
CA LEU A 67 -0.84 20.56 1.98
C LEU A 67 0.21 19.53 1.55
N LEU A 68 0.60 18.61 2.43
CA LEU A 68 1.61 17.57 2.15
C LEU A 68 1.29 16.32 2.97
N PRO A 69 0.56 15.35 2.40
CA PRO A 69 0.36 14.05 3.05
C PRO A 69 1.70 13.34 3.13
N LEU A 70 2.25 13.21 4.33
CA LEU A 70 3.46 12.44 4.57
C LEU A 70 3.12 10.96 4.66
N PRO A 71 3.98 10.06 4.13
CA PRO A 71 3.80 8.63 4.31
C PRO A 71 3.73 8.27 5.80
N GLY A 72 2.65 7.57 6.20
CA GLY A 72 2.43 7.15 7.60
C GLY A 72 1.49 8.01 8.41
N ASP A 73 0.97 9.12 7.87
CA ASP A 73 -0.04 9.95 8.54
C ASP A 73 -1.48 9.43 8.33
N ASN A 74 -1.65 8.21 7.87
CA ASN A 74 -2.95 7.62 7.57
C ASN A 74 -3.54 6.93 8.79
N GLU A 75 -4.74 7.32 9.19
CA GLU A 75 -5.44 6.74 10.34
C GLU A 75 -6.16 5.43 10.02
N ALA A 76 -6.59 5.24 8.79
CA ALA A 76 -7.18 3.98 8.35
C ALA A 76 -6.91 3.73 6.86
N GLY A 77 -6.69 2.48 6.48
CA GLY A 77 -6.44 2.12 5.11
C GLY A 77 -6.54 0.63 4.82
N VAL A 78 -6.77 0.34 3.54
CA VAL A 78 -6.69 -1.00 2.96
C VAL A 78 -5.82 -0.95 1.73
N LEU A 79 -4.76 -1.74 1.72
CA LEU A 79 -3.92 -1.95 0.57
C LEU A 79 -3.99 -3.41 0.15
N MET A 80 -4.12 -3.66 -1.14
CA MET A 80 -4.06 -5.00 -1.72
C MET A 80 -2.83 -5.13 -2.59
N TYR A 81 -2.07 -6.17 -2.36
CA TYR A 81 -0.83 -6.49 -3.06
C TYR A 81 -0.98 -7.76 -3.88
N GLY A 82 -0.23 -7.86 -4.96
CA GLY A 82 -0.07 -9.11 -5.69
C GLY A 82 0.92 -10.04 -5.00
N LEU A 83 0.65 -11.34 -5.04
CA LEU A 83 1.62 -12.39 -4.71
C LEU A 83 2.10 -13.05 -6.00
N SER A 84 3.37 -13.43 -6.04
CA SER A 84 3.88 -14.26 -7.12
C SER A 84 3.23 -15.63 -7.09
N GLU A 85 3.11 -16.28 -8.27
CA GLU A 85 2.60 -17.65 -8.39
C GLU A 85 3.35 -18.62 -7.48
N ALA A 86 4.68 -18.48 -7.44
CA ALA A 86 5.54 -19.34 -6.63
C ALA A 86 5.26 -19.23 -5.14
N ILE A 87 5.12 -18.01 -4.62
CA ILE A 87 4.83 -17.77 -3.20
C ILE A 87 3.40 -18.23 -2.87
N ALA A 88 2.42 -17.89 -3.71
CA ALA A 88 1.03 -18.29 -3.49
C ALA A 88 0.89 -19.82 -3.44
N ARG A 89 1.58 -20.54 -4.32
CA ARG A 89 1.60 -22.00 -4.34
C ARG A 89 2.26 -22.57 -3.08
N ARG A 90 3.45 -22.07 -2.72
CA ARG A 90 4.12 -22.50 -1.49
C ARG A 90 3.26 -22.32 -0.25
N ILE A 91 2.58 -21.17 -0.12
CA ILE A 91 1.67 -20.92 1.01
C ILE A 91 0.49 -21.90 0.98
N SER A 92 -0.05 -22.21 -0.20
CA SER A 92 -1.15 -23.19 -0.32
C SER A 92 -0.71 -24.59 0.06
N ASP A 93 0.51 -24.98 -0.28
CA ASP A 93 1.02 -26.34 -0.04
C ASP A 93 1.52 -26.53 1.41
N GLU A 94 2.16 -25.52 1.97
CA GLU A 94 2.80 -25.56 3.28
C GLU A 94 1.89 -25.07 4.42
N GLY A 95 0.87 -24.26 4.09
CA GLY A 95 -0.04 -23.70 5.10
C GLY A 95 0.68 -22.80 6.10
N LEU A 96 0.39 -22.98 7.39
CA LEU A 96 1.03 -22.23 8.48
C LEU A 96 2.52 -22.48 8.58
N ASP A 97 3.01 -23.65 8.18
CA ASP A 97 4.44 -23.99 8.25
C ASP A 97 5.29 -23.05 7.40
N PHE A 98 4.74 -22.52 6.28
CA PHE A 98 5.41 -21.50 5.49
C PHE A 98 5.85 -20.31 6.35
N PHE A 99 4.97 -19.84 7.23
CA PHE A 99 5.21 -18.67 8.07
C PHE A 99 6.10 -18.96 9.28
N LEU A 100 6.20 -20.21 9.70
CA LEU A 100 7.00 -20.66 10.86
C LEU A 100 8.43 -21.04 10.48
N ARG A 101 8.77 -21.13 9.21
CA ARG A 101 10.12 -21.47 8.76
C ARG A 101 11.16 -20.47 9.27
N PRO A 102 12.32 -20.92 9.74
CA PRO A 102 13.37 -20.04 10.28
C PRO A 102 13.77 -18.93 9.29
N GLU A 103 13.94 -19.26 7.99
CA GLU A 103 14.31 -18.29 6.96
C GLU A 103 13.26 -17.18 6.79
N ASN A 104 11.99 -17.50 6.94
CA ASN A 104 10.90 -16.52 6.84
C ASN A 104 10.79 -15.69 8.12
N VAL A 105 11.00 -16.29 9.27
CA VAL A 105 11.07 -15.60 10.56
C VAL A 105 12.24 -14.60 10.59
N GLU A 106 13.42 -15.00 10.13
CA GLU A 106 14.59 -14.12 10.05
C GLU A 106 14.37 -12.93 9.09
N ARG A 107 13.76 -13.16 7.95
CA ARG A 107 13.40 -12.07 7.01
C ARG A 107 12.48 -11.04 7.65
N ARG A 108 11.57 -11.45 8.53
CA ARG A 108 10.66 -10.56 9.26
C ARG A 108 11.35 -9.76 10.35
N VAL A 109 12.22 -10.39 11.12
CA VAL A 109 12.93 -9.76 12.25
C VAL A 109 13.76 -8.55 11.81
N GLY A 110 14.29 -8.54 10.58
CA GLY A 110 15.09 -7.43 10.05
C GLY A 110 14.30 -6.21 9.64
N ARG A 111 12.99 -6.32 9.38
CA ARG A 111 12.18 -5.22 8.82
C ARG A 111 10.95 -4.84 9.65
N GLN A 112 10.25 -5.78 10.26
CA GLN A 112 9.07 -5.51 11.09
C GLN A 112 8.82 -6.61 12.11
N ARG A 113 8.97 -6.28 13.39
CA ARG A 113 8.64 -7.16 14.53
C ARG A 113 7.12 -7.27 14.81
N THR A 114 6.27 -6.72 13.95
CA THR A 114 4.86 -6.48 14.26
C THR A 114 3.93 -7.62 13.91
N HIS A 115 4.36 -8.58 13.08
CA HIS A 115 3.55 -9.70 12.61
C HIS A 115 4.23 -11.02 12.95
N SER A 116 4.14 -11.47 14.21
CA SER A 116 4.85 -12.65 14.70
C SER A 116 3.98 -13.90 14.76
N GLU A 117 2.69 -13.74 15.02
CA GLU A 117 1.75 -14.86 15.15
C GLU A 117 0.86 -14.94 13.90
N TRP A 118 0.91 -16.08 13.24
CA TRP A 118 0.08 -16.37 12.08
C TRP A 118 -0.99 -17.38 12.43
N HIS A 119 -2.18 -17.15 11.89
CA HIS A 119 -3.35 -18.00 12.07
C HIS A 119 -3.95 -18.32 10.72
N GLU A 120 -4.54 -19.49 10.61
CA GLU A 120 -5.41 -19.83 9.49
C GLU A 120 -6.81 -19.25 9.74
N THR A 121 -7.48 -18.86 8.67
CA THR A 121 -8.89 -18.44 8.71
C THR A 121 -9.81 -19.62 9.08
N PRO A 122 -11.01 -19.41 9.64
CA PRO A 122 -11.76 -18.17 9.65
C PRO A 122 -11.27 -17.14 10.68
N MET A 123 -11.32 -15.84 10.29
CA MET A 123 -10.84 -14.74 11.13
C MET A 123 -11.84 -14.34 12.23
N GLY A 124 -13.12 -14.70 12.08
CA GLY A 124 -14.20 -14.44 13.03
C GLY A 124 -14.78 -13.01 13.00
N ILE A 125 -14.24 -12.13 12.16
CA ILE A 125 -14.72 -10.76 11.94
C ILE A 125 -14.62 -10.42 10.46
N THR A 126 -15.39 -9.43 10.00
CA THR A 126 -15.31 -8.92 8.64
C THR A 126 -14.16 -7.89 8.50
N LEU A 127 -13.80 -7.57 7.26
CA LEU A 127 -12.84 -6.49 6.98
C LEU A 127 -13.37 -5.15 7.48
N SER A 128 -14.66 -4.90 7.29
CA SER A 128 -15.33 -3.68 7.77
C SER A 128 -15.30 -3.59 9.30
N ASP A 129 -15.57 -4.67 10.02
CA ASP A 129 -15.48 -4.69 11.49
C ASP A 129 -14.05 -4.36 11.97
N HIS A 130 -13.04 -4.92 11.31
CA HIS A 130 -11.64 -4.62 11.64
C HIS A 130 -11.30 -3.15 11.48
N LEU A 131 -11.72 -2.54 10.37
CA LEU A 131 -11.43 -1.13 10.08
C LEU A 131 -12.24 -0.16 10.94
N ASN A 132 -13.42 -0.56 11.40
CA ASN A 132 -14.30 0.27 12.23
C ASN A 132 -14.07 0.11 13.73
N GLN A 133 -13.17 -0.76 14.18
CA GLN A 133 -12.99 -1.07 15.60
C GLN A 133 -12.62 0.15 16.46
N PHE A 134 -12.02 1.20 15.87
CA PHE A 134 -11.68 2.44 16.54
C PHE A 134 -12.60 3.63 16.15
N GLY A 135 -13.66 3.39 15.38
CA GLY A 135 -14.62 4.42 14.98
C GLY A 135 -14.16 5.31 13.80
N PHE A 136 -12.99 5.06 13.22
CA PHE A 136 -12.41 5.82 12.11
C PHE A 136 -12.54 5.11 10.76
N GLY A 137 -13.55 4.27 10.60
CA GLY A 137 -13.71 3.44 9.42
C GLY A 137 -13.72 4.19 8.10
N ILE A 138 -13.20 3.52 7.09
CA ILE A 138 -13.25 3.98 5.70
C ILE A 138 -14.30 3.18 4.93
N LYS A 139 -14.90 3.84 3.94
CA LYS A 139 -15.77 3.12 3.00
C LYS A 139 -14.90 2.33 2.03
N ILE A 140 -14.99 1.01 2.11
CA ILE A 140 -14.25 0.10 1.24
C ILE A 140 -14.98 -0.05 -0.10
N ASP A 141 -14.24 -0.32 -1.17
CA ASP A 141 -14.84 -0.78 -2.43
C ASP A 141 -15.58 -2.10 -2.18
N PRO A 142 -16.88 -2.21 -2.52
CA PRO A 142 -17.68 -3.40 -2.22
C PRO A 142 -17.13 -4.70 -2.85
N ALA A 143 -16.46 -4.62 -3.99
CA ALA A 143 -15.86 -5.79 -4.62
C ALA A 143 -14.63 -6.28 -3.85
N VAL A 144 -13.83 -5.36 -3.32
CA VAL A 144 -12.68 -5.68 -2.45
C VAL A 144 -13.16 -6.24 -1.12
N GLU A 145 -14.16 -5.61 -0.50
CA GLU A 145 -14.75 -6.09 0.75
C GLU A 145 -15.29 -7.51 0.59
N ALA A 146 -16.13 -7.76 -0.41
CA ALA A 146 -16.71 -9.08 -0.67
C ALA A 146 -15.64 -10.17 -0.95
N LEU A 147 -14.58 -9.81 -1.71
CA LEU A 147 -13.47 -10.73 -1.98
C LEU A 147 -12.74 -11.14 -0.70
N VAL A 148 -12.45 -10.16 0.16
CA VAL A 148 -11.72 -10.41 1.40
C VAL A 148 -12.60 -11.15 2.39
N ASP A 149 -13.85 -10.73 2.60
CA ASP A 149 -14.77 -11.34 3.55
C ASP A 149 -15.11 -12.80 3.17
N ASP A 150 -15.30 -13.09 1.89
CA ASP A 150 -15.46 -14.48 1.44
C ASP A 150 -14.23 -15.34 1.79
N ALA A 151 -13.05 -14.80 1.60
CA ALA A 151 -11.81 -15.52 1.86
C ALA A 151 -11.48 -15.68 3.35
N ILE A 152 -11.79 -14.68 4.20
CA ILE A 152 -11.51 -14.75 5.64
C ILE A 152 -12.60 -15.47 6.44
N SER A 153 -13.74 -15.74 5.83
CA SER A 153 -14.82 -16.55 6.44
C SER A 153 -14.62 -18.07 6.34
N LYS A 154 -13.69 -18.52 5.49
CA LYS A 154 -13.45 -19.95 5.17
C LYS A 154 -11.97 -20.30 5.40
N PRO A 155 -11.65 -21.59 5.67
CA PRO A 155 -10.26 -22.04 5.76
C PRO A 155 -9.47 -21.89 4.46
N GLY A 156 -8.14 -21.79 4.56
CA GLY A 156 -7.21 -21.75 3.44
C GLY A 156 -6.72 -20.35 3.08
N SER A 157 -6.96 -19.37 3.93
CA SER A 157 -6.29 -18.08 3.97
C SER A 157 -5.58 -17.93 5.32
N PHE A 158 -4.69 -16.95 5.43
CA PHE A 158 -3.88 -16.78 6.63
C PHE A 158 -3.85 -15.31 7.03
N TYR A 159 -3.74 -15.06 8.33
CA TYR A 159 -3.65 -13.69 8.82
C TYR A 159 -2.70 -13.57 10.00
N SER A 160 -2.14 -12.38 10.15
CA SER A 160 -1.36 -12.00 11.32
C SER A 160 -1.74 -10.60 11.74
N ARG A 161 -2.04 -10.44 13.02
CA ARG A 161 -2.38 -9.15 13.62
C ARG A 161 -1.11 -8.48 14.15
N GLY A 162 -0.90 -7.25 13.78
CA GLY A 162 0.16 -6.40 14.28
C GLY A 162 -0.37 -5.26 15.16
N ARG A 163 0.54 -4.43 15.62
CA ARG A 163 0.19 -3.26 16.43
C ARG A 163 -0.69 -2.26 15.68
N THR A 164 -0.46 -2.09 14.39
CA THR A 164 -1.09 -1.05 13.57
C THR A 164 -2.10 -1.59 12.58
N GLY A 165 -2.30 -2.90 12.50
CA GLY A 165 -3.21 -3.49 11.53
C GLY A 165 -3.10 -5.00 11.42
N VAL A 166 -3.71 -5.54 10.39
CA VAL A 166 -3.71 -6.95 10.04
C VAL A 166 -3.16 -7.16 8.64
N VAL A 167 -2.30 -8.15 8.50
CA VAL A 167 -1.92 -8.71 7.19
C VAL A 167 -2.76 -9.95 6.96
N ILE A 168 -3.41 -10.02 5.80
CA ILE A 168 -4.23 -11.16 5.38
C ILE A 168 -3.65 -11.68 4.07
N VAL A 169 -3.42 -12.98 3.98
CA VAL A 169 -2.86 -13.64 2.80
C VAL A 169 -3.89 -14.58 2.20
N LEU A 170 -4.23 -14.34 0.94
CA LEU A 170 -5.21 -15.06 0.15
C LEU A 170 -4.51 -15.81 -0.98
N PRO A 171 -3.93 -16.99 -0.73
CA PRO A 171 -3.09 -17.65 -1.72
C PRO A 171 -3.88 -18.09 -2.96
N LYS A 172 -5.13 -18.53 -2.81
CA LYS A 172 -5.99 -18.97 -3.91
C LYS A 172 -6.21 -17.90 -4.99
N VAL A 173 -6.28 -16.63 -4.57
CA VAL A 173 -6.48 -15.49 -5.47
C VAL A 173 -5.18 -14.68 -5.67
N LYS A 174 -4.07 -15.15 -5.11
CA LYS A 174 -2.73 -14.53 -5.22
C LYS A 174 -2.72 -13.08 -4.77
N ARG A 175 -3.28 -12.83 -3.59
CA ARG A 175 -3.37 -11.49 -2.98
C ARG A 175 -2.88 -11.51 -1.54
N ALA A 176 -2.29 -10.41 -1.15
CA ALA A 176 -2.06 -10.08 0.24
C ALA A 176 -2.71 -8.73 0.54
N ILE A 177 -3.33 -8.59 1.70
CA ILE A 177 -4.02 -7.39 2.12
C ILE A 177 -3.34 -6.88 3.39
N PHE A 178 -3.11 -5.58 3.45
CA PHE A 178 -2.80 -4.89 4.69
C PHE A 178 -3.95 -3.95 5.02
N ALA A 179 -4.62 -4.21 6.13
CA ALA A 179 -5.70 -3.39 6.63
C ALA A 179 -5.31 -2.83 8.00
N TYR A 180 -5.38 -1.51 8.16
CA TYR A 180 -4.99 -0.83 9.38
C TYR A 180 -6.00 0.24 9.77
N ALA A 181 -6.11 0.47 11.08
CA ALA A 181 -6.92 1.50 11.70
C ALA A 181 -6.25 1.94 13.00
N GLY A 182 -6.12 3.25 13.22
CA GLY A 182 -5.53 3.80 14.45
C GLY A 182 -4.79 5.09 14.28
#